data_ed100640bfc9393784ad3821520cd2b1
#
_entry.id   ed100640bfc9393784ad3821520cd2b1
#
_cell.length_a   1.000
_cell.length_b   1.000
_cell.length_c   1.000
_cell.angle_alpha   90.00
_cell.angle_beta   90.00
_cell.angle_gamma   90.00
#
_symmetry.space_group_name_H-M   'P 1'
#
loop_
_entity.id
_entity.type
_entity.pdbx_description
1 polymer ?
#
loop_
_entity_poly.entity_id
_entity_poly.type
_entity_poly.pdbx_seq_one_letter_code
_entity_poly.pdbx_strand_id
1 'polypeptide(L)'
;LIVPMLAFVVSCTTDSDDDDDSWDAAKVCPETGTNAYGMPNRGSFTDERDGQVYKYTTIGDQVWMAENLRYDSEFSECMDHFDDSCKTFGLYYSLYKEIRPSQYVVDDSVFEFICPNGWHIPSLDEWKTMIEMMGGFSQQSSALRLKSGNEWANGIGENACGFSAKPAGVYVNEEEGVHFVRYDAVFWTSTKEYSQDYYTIKIEKDVTVFNHFPKMTIRCLKD
;
A
#
# COMPACT_ATOMS: atom_id res chain seq x y z
N LEU A 1 -23.60 -2.65 -76.02
CA LEU A 1 -24.24 -2.32 -74.72
C LEU A 1 -23.22 -2.61 -73.66
N ILE A 2 -22.60 -1.52 -73.11
CA ILE A 2 -21.66 -1.60 -71.99
C ILE A 2 -22.45 -1.23 -70.73
N VAL A 3 -22.57 -2.18 -69.83
CA VAL A 3 -23.17 -1.96 -68.46
C VAL A 3 -22.09 -1.50 -67.52
N PRO A 4 -22.21 -0.35 -66.87
CA PRO A 4 -21.23 0.06 -65.86
C PRO A 4 -21.49 -0.70 -64.56
N MET A 5 -20.44 -1.34 -64.04
CA MET A 5 -20.41 -2.01 -62.76
C MET A 5 -20.24 -0.93 -61.68
N LEU A 6 -21.29 -0.69 -60.89
CA LEU A 6 -21.21 0.18 -59.72
C LEU A 6 -20.48 -0.58 -58.59
N ALA A 7 -19.29 -0.13 -58.25
CA ALA A 7 -18.59 -0.60 -57.05
C ALA A 7 -19.19 0.10 -55.81
N PHE A 8 -19.84 -0.66 -54.94
CA PHE A 8 -20.21 -0.21 -53.62
C PHE A 8 -18.97 -0.26 -52.72
N VAL A 9 -18.45 0.89 -52.36
CA VAL A 9 -17.46 1.01 -51.31
C VAL A 9 -18.22 0.96 -49.97
N VAL A 10 -18.18 -0.18 -49.29
CA VAL A 10 -18.62 -0.27 -47.89
C VAL A 10 -17.52 0.36 -47.06
N SER A 11 -17.77 1.57 -46.60
CA SER A 11 -16.95 2.20 -45.55
C SER A 11 -17.30 1.50 -44.25
N CYS A 12 -16.43 0.59 -43.77
CA CYS A 12 -16.42 0.17 -42.39
C CYS A 12 -15.92 1.36 -41.55
N THR A 13 -16.83 2.13 -41.03
CA THR A 13 -16.51 2.95 -39.83
C THR A 13 -16.46 1.96 -38.66
N THR A 14 -15.27 1.59 -38.28
CA THR A 14 -15.02 1.06 -36.93
C THR A 14 -15.20 2.24 -35.99
N ASP A 15 -16.42 2.46 -35.52
CA ASP A 15 -16.62 3.15 -34.27
C ASP A 15 -16.05 2.21 -33.18
N SER A 16 -14.76 2.31 -32.93
CA SER A 16 -14.20 1.93 -31.66
C SER A 16 -14.64 3.04 -30.72
N ASP A 17 -15.81 2.87 -30.13
CA ASP A 17 -16.10 3.42 -28.81
C ASP A 17 -15.14 2.70 -27.83
N ASP A 18 -13.86 3.04 -27.94
CA ASP A 18 -12.91 2.92 -26.84
C ASP A 18 -13.40 3.95 -25.82
N ASP A 19 -14.33 3.55 -24.95
CA ASP A 19 -14.47 4.11 -23.64
C ASP A 19 -13.11 3.91 -22.97
N ASP A 20 -12.17 4.80 -23.32
CA ASP A 20 -10.90 4.98 -22.60
C ASP A 20 -11.27 5.53 -21.21
N ASP A 21 -11.71 4.60 -20.34
CA ASP A 21 -11.80 4.83 -18.90
C ASP A 21 -10.38 4.93 -18.36
N SER A 22 -9.62 5.86 -18.96
CA SER A 22 -8.23 6.11 -18.61
C SER A 22 -8.22 6.59 -17.16
N TRP A 23 -7.60 5.78 -16.30
CA TRP A 23 -7.41 6.12 -14.90
C TRP A 23 -6.80 7.52 -14.77
N ASP A 24 -7.43 8.39 -13.99
CA ASP A 24 -7.07 9.80 -13.86
C ASP A 24 -6.68 10.14 -12.40
N ALA A 25 -5.39 10.39 -12.17
CA ALA A 25 -4.87 10.77 -10.87
C ALA A 25 -5.57 12.03 -10.31
N ALA A 26 -5.93 13.00 -11.16
CA ALA A 26 -6.56 14.23 -10.70
C ALA A 26 -7.97 14.00 -10.15
N LYS A 27 -8.64 12.92 -10.56
CA LYS A 27 -9.93 12.50 -10.01
C LYS A 27 -9.78 11.63 -8.77
N VAL A 28 -8.81 10.72 -8.77
CA VAL A 28 -8.63 9.72 -7.70
C VAL A 28 -7.92 10.31 -6.49
N CYS A 29 -6.90 11.12 -6.72
CA CYS A 29 -6.02 11.64 -5.66
C CYS A 29 -5.51 13.04 -6.01
N PRO A 30 -6.39 14.06 -6.09
CA PRO A 30 -6.00 15.41 -6.46
C PRO A 30 -4.92 15.95 -5.52
N GLU A 31 -3.88 16.54 -6.08
CA GLU A 31 -2.73 17.04 -5.28
C GLU A 31 -3.10 18.25 -4.42
N THR A 32 -4.03 19.05 -4.90
CA THR A 32 -4.47 20.29 -4.26
C THR A 32 -5.92 20.17 -3.79
N GLY A 33 -6.30 21.04 -2.87
CA GLY A 33 -7.63 21.03 -2.30
C GLY A 33 -7.65 20.51 -0.87
N THR A 34 -8.85 20.27 -0.36
CA THR A 34 -9.11 19.88 1.03
C THR A 34 -9.91 18.60 1.06
N ASN A 35 -9.49 17.61 1.85
CA ASN A 35 -10.16 16.34 2.03
C ASN A 35 -11.36 16.46 3.01
N ALA A 36 -12.04 15.33 3.23
CA ALA A 36 -13.22 15.25 4.09
C ALA A 36 -12.96 15.63 5.56
N TYR A 37 -11.71 15.58 6.00
CA TYR A 37 -11.28 15.95 7.35
C TYR A 37 -10.91 17.45 7.47
N GLY A 38 -11.09 18.24 6.43
CA GLY A 38 -10.70 19.64 6.41
C GLY A 38 -9.18 19.88 6.30
N MET A 39 -8.41 18.84 6.01
CA MET A 39 -6.96 18.92 5.81
C MET A 39 -6.63 19.07 4.32
N PRO A 40 -5.46 19.63 3.95
CA PRO A 40 -4.98 19.56 2.58
C PRO A 40 -4.96 18.09 2.08
N ASN A 41 -5.17 17.86 0.78
CA ASN A 41 -5.15 16.50 0.21
C ASN A 41 -3.79 15.82 0.38
N ARG A 42 -2.72 16.57 0.44
CA ARG A 42 -1.35 16.10 0.76
C ARG A 42 -0.72 16.99 1.81
N GLY A 43 0.00 16.40 2.74
CA GLY A 43 0.64 17.14 3.82
C GLY A 43 1.48 16.25 4.72
N SER A 44 1.68 16.73 5.93
CA SER A 44 2.37 15.98 6.99
C SER A 44 1.70 16.22 8.34
N PHE A 45 1.90 15.29 9.25
CA PHE A 45 1.49 15.39 10.64
C PHE A 45 2.61 14.89 11.56
N THR A 46 2.56 15.26 12.81
CA THR A 46 3.50 14.81 13.83
C THR A 46 2.84 13.74 14.69
N ASP A 47 3.51 12.62 14.87
CA ASP A 47 3.14 11.63 15.89
C ASP A 47 3.54 12.19 17.26
N GLU A 48 2.56 12.51 18.09
CA GLU A 48 2.82 13.14 19.41
C GLU A 48 3.52 12.21 20.41
N ARG A 49 3.56 10.89 20.13
CA ARG A 49 4.16 9.89 21.02
C ARG A 49 5.68 9.96 21.01
N ASP A 50 6.29 10.25 19.84
CA ASP A 50 7.74 10.25 19.65
C ASP A 50 8.28 11.46 18.88
N GLY A 51 7.38 12.35 18.42
CA GLY A 51 7.74 13.54 17.65
C GLY A 51 8.10 13.29 16.19
N GLN A 52 7.96 12.07 15.68
CA GLN A 52 8.23 11.77 14.28
C GLN A 52 7.20 12.43 13.37
N VAL A 53 7.67 12.94 12.23
CA VAL A 53 6.83 13.54 11.21
C VAL A 53 6.59 12.55 10.09
N TYR A 54 5.33 12.36 9.72
CA TYR A 54 4.91 11.51 8.61
C TYR A 54 4.17 12.32 7.56
N LYS A 55 4.47 12.03 6.29
CA LYS A 55 3.67 12.51 5.17
C LYS A 55 2.38 11.72 5.06
N TYR A 56 1.35 12.36 4.51
CA TYR A 56 0.10 11.71 4.16
C TYR A 56 -0.38 12.14 2.77
N THR A 57 -1.25 11.33 2.19
CA THR A 57 -1.94 11.58 0.93
C THR A 57 -3.39 11.16 1.02
N THR A 58 -4.26 11.86 0.29
CA THR A 58 -5.66 11.50 0.16
C THR A 58 -5.87 10.74 -1.15
N ILE A 59 -6.52 9.57 -1.07
CA ILE A 59 -6.87 8.72 -2.19
C ILE A 59 -8.37 8.42 -2.10
N GLY A 60 -9.17 8.94 -3.01
CA GLY A 60 -10.62 9.00 -2.85
C GLY A 60 -10.98 9.74 -1.58
N ASP A 61 -11.78 9.11 -0.72
CA ASP A 61 -12.19 9.66 0.57
C ASP A 61 -11.26 9.24 1.73
N GLN A 62 -10.23 8.43 1.46
CA GLN A 62 -9.32 7.88 2.45
C GLN A 62 -8.04 8.71 2.57
N VAL A 63 -7.58 8.94 3.81
CA VAL A 63 -6.31 9.63 4.09
C VAL A 63 -5.30 8.62 4.61
N TRP A 64 -4.31 8.32 3.79
CA TRP A 64 -3.27 7.32 4.03
C TRP A 64 -1.95 7.96 4.45
N MET A 65 -1.24 7.36 5.39
CA MET A 65 0.17 7.68 5.54
C MET A 65 0.90 7.43 4.22
N ALA A 66 1.80 8.32 3.84
CA ALA A 66 2.65 8.19 2.65
C ALA A 66 4.04 7.63 2.98
N GLU A 67 4.24 7.21 4.20
CA GLU A 67 5.45 6.61 4.75
C GLU A 67 5.10 5.43 5.66
N ASN A 68 5.95 4.42 5.70
CA ASN A 68 5.79 3.31 6.62
C ASN A 68 6.01 3.79 8.06
N LEU A 69 5.29 3.21 8.99
CA LEU A 69 5.39 3.54 10.41
C LEU A 69 6.82 3.27 10.93
N ARG A 70 7.31 4.18 11.79
CA ARG A 70 8.64 4.12 12.43
C ARG A 70 8.56 4.25 13.94
N TYR A 71 7.38 4.10 14.52
CA TYR A 71 7.18 4.16 15.97
C TYR A 71 7.85 2.96 16.64
N ASP A 72 8.89 3.23 17.45
CA ASP A 72 9.62 2.20 18.18
C ASP A 72 8.80 1.68 19.37
N SER A 73 8.65 0.37 19.45
CA SER A 73 7.85 -0.32 20.44
C SER A 73 8.39 -1.73 20.69
N GLU A 74 7.91 -2.41 21.71
CA GLU A 74 8.26 -3.81 21.97
C GLU A 74 7.82 -4.78 20.86
N PHE A 75 6.98 -4.34 19.92
CA PHE A 75 6.48 -5.12 18.78
C PHE A 75 7.25 -4.82 17.49
N SER A 76 8.18 -3.89 17.50
CA SER A 76 8.86 -3.40 16.31
C SER A 76 10.34 -3.80 16.28
N GLU A 77 10.85 -3.91 15.07
CA GLU A 77 12.24 -4.24 14.80
C GLU A 77 12.77 -3.49 13.58
N CYS A 78 14.02 -3.10 13.65
CA CYS A 78 14.74 -2.46 12.55
C CYS A 78 15.49 -3.51 11.74
N MET A 79 15.43 -3.38 10.39
CA MET A 79 16.26 -4.19 9.51
C MET A 79 17.74 -3.91 9.77
N ASP A 80 18.53 -4.96 9.98
CA ASP A 80 20.00 -4.93 10.08
C ASP A 80 20.58 -4.02 11.18
N HIS A 81 19.75 -3.54 12.13
CA HIS A 81 20.17 -2.61 13.18
C HIS A 81 20.87 -1.33 12.67
N PHE A 82 20.69 -0.99 11.38
CA PHE A 82 21.20 0.25 10.79
C PHE A 82 20.11 1.33 10.78
N ASP A 83 20.35 2.42 11.49
CA ASP A 83 19.45 3.57 11.61
C ASP A 83 18.90 4.09 10.25
N ASP A 84 19.70 4.02 9.20
CA ASP A 84 19.31 4.57 7.89
C ASP A 84 18.30 3.67 7.14
N SER A 85 18.33 2.35 7.33
CA SER A 85 17.35 1.44 6.72
C SER A 85 15.96 1.64 7.31
N CYS A 86 15.86 1.84 8.62
CA CYS A 86 14.61 2.06 9.31
C CYS A 86 13.98 3.42 9.02
N LYS A 87 14.80 4.43 8.76
CA LYS A 87 14.32 5.72 8.26
C LYS A 87 13.76 5.63 6.86
N THR A 88 14.34 4.77 6.01
CA THR A 88 13.93 4.61 4.60
C THR A 88 12.73 3.68 4.44
N PHE A 89 12.76 2.52 5.09
CA PHE A 89 11.79 1.44 4.88
C PHE A 89 10.74 1.34 5.98
N GLY A 90 10.91 2.05 7.10
CA GLY A 90 10.08 1.90 8.29
C GLY A 90 10.56 0.74 9.18
N LEU A 91 9.81 0.47 10.24
CA LEU A 91 10.04 -0.67 11.13
C LEU A 91 9.17 -1.86 10.73
N TYR A 92 9.62 -3.06 11.10
CA TYR A 92 8.85 -4.28 10.96
C TYR A 92 8.15 -4.59 12.27
N TYR A 93 6.86 -4.86 12.22
CA TYR A 93 6.03 -5.10 13.39
C TYR A 93 5.57 -6.54 13.43
N SER A 94 5.71 -7.17 14.59
CA SER A 94 5.09 -8.44 14.90
C SER A 94 3.78 -8.19 15.64
N LEU A 95 2.71 -8.80 15.17
CA LEU A 95 1.45 -8.85 15.92
C LEU A 95 1.37 -10.12 16.78
N TYR A 96 2.44 -10.91 16.80
CA TYR A 96 2.52 -12.15 17.56
C TYR A 96 3.37 -11.95 18.81
N LYS A 97 2.81 -12.33 19.95
CA LYS A 97 3.50 -12.39 21.23
C LYS A 97 3.87 -13.82 21.56
N GLU A 98 5.15 -14.05 21.84
CA GLU A 98 5.58 -15.35 22.35
C GLU A 98 5.16 -15.48 23.81
N ILE A 99 4.34 -16.51 24.13
CA ILE A 99 3.91 -16.81 25.49
C ILE A 99 4.66 -17.99 26.11
N ARG A 100 5.30 -18.83 25.29
CA ARG A 100 6.21 -19.93 25.66
C ARG A 100 7.12 -20.23 24.47
N PRO A 101 8.27 -20.88 24.64
CA PRO A 101 9.12 -21.27 23.54
C PRO A 101 8.36 -21.92 22.39
N SER A 102 8.41 -21.30 21.21
CA SER A 102 7.72 -21.71 19.99
C SER A 102 6.18 -21.68 20.04
N GLN A 103 5.60 -21.01 21.03
CA GLN A 103 4.16 -20.80 21.11
C GLN A 103 3.83 -19.31 21.06
N TYR A 104 3.23 -18.90 19.97
CA TYR A 104 2.83 -17.52 19.69
C TYR A 104 1.32 -17.35 19.76
N VAL A 105 0.87 -16.21 20.25
CA VAL A 105 -0.52 -15.76 20.19
C VAL A 105 -0.55 -14.39 19.57
N VAL A 106 -1.64 -14.08 18.88
CA VAL A 106 -1.86 -12.72 18.38
C VAL A 106 -2.22 -11.84 19.56
N ASP A 107 -1.53 -10.71 19.69
CA ASP A 107 -1.89 -9.67 20.62
C ASP A 107 -2.73 -8.60 19.90
N ASP A 108 -4.04 -8.80 19.91
CA ASP A 108 -4.98 -7.89 19.24
C ASP A 108 -4.92 -6.46 19.81
N SER A 109 -4.40 -6.27 21.03
CA SER A 109 -4.28 -4.94 21.63
C SER A 109 -3.32 -4.03 20.85
N VAL A 110 -2.38 -4.61 20.09
CA VAL A 110 -1.45 -3.85 19.23
C VAL A 110 -2.20 -2.97 18.23
N PHE A 111 -3.36 -3.44 17.72
CA PHE A 111 -4.16 -2.66 16.79
C PHE A 111 -4.71 -1.36 17.37
N GLU A 112 -4.89 -1.28 18.68
CA GLU A 112 -5.48 -0.13 19.36
C GLU A 112 -4.47 1.02 19.56
N PHE A 113 -3.16 0.72 19.59
CA PHE A 113 -2.16 1.74 19.98
C PHE A 113 -0.97 1.86 19.02
N ILE A 114 -0.78 0.95 18.07
CA ILE A 114 0.44 0.98 17.24
C ILE A 114 0.44 2.15 16.27
N CYS A 115 -0.70 2.50 15.69
CA CYS A 115 -0.84 3.72 14.88
C CYS A 115 -0.95 4.96 15.77
N PRO A 116 -0.58 6.15 15.27
CA PRO A 116 -0.78 7.42 15.97
C PRO A 116 -2.25 7.67 16.34
N ASN A 117 -2.50 8.51 17.34
CA ASN A 117 -3.87 8.90 17.69
C ASN A 117 -4.65 9.46 16.49
N GLY A 118 -5.87 8.94 16.27
CA GLY A 118 -6.72 9.30 15.13
C GLY A 118 -6.30 8.59 13.83
N TRP A 119 -5.52 7.50 13.95
CA TRP A 119 -5.11 6.62 12.86
C TRP A 119 -5.19 5.17 13.32
N HIS A 120 -5.45 4.25 12.39
CA HIS A 120 -5.54 2.82 12.67
C HIS A 120 -4.81 1.98 11.61
N ILE A 121 -4.55 0.69 11.90
CA ILE A 121 -4.12 -0.28 10.89
C ILE A 121 -5.32 -0.57 9.99
N PRO A 122 -5.22 -0.36 8.67
CA PRO A 122 -6.36 -0.51 7.78
C PRO A 122 -6.89 -1.94 7.74
N SER A 123 -8.20 -2.08 7.66
CA SER A 123 -8.85 -3.35 7.36
C SER A 123 -8.61 -3.78 5.90
N LEU A 124 -8.84 -5.06 5.61
CA LEU A 124 -8.78 -5.56 4.24
C LEU A 124 -9.76 -4.82 3.31
N ASP A 125 -10.94 -4.44 3.80
CA ASP A 125 -11.93 -3.74 2.97
C ASP A 125 -11.53 -2.29 2.68
N GLU A 126 -10.84 -1.61 3.59
CA GLU A 126 -10.26 -0.29 3.34
C GLU A 126 -9.11 -0.36 2.33
N TRP A 127 -8.26 -1.39 2.42
CA TRP A 127 -7.26 -1.65 1.38
C TRP A 127 -7.89 -1.94 0.03
N LYS A 128 -8.96 -2.78 -0.03
CA LYS A 128 -9.69 -3.05 -1.28
C LYS A 128 -10.23 -1.77 -1.90
N THR A 129 -10.86 -0.91 -1.09
CA THR A 129 -11.39 0.38 -1.55
C THR A 129 -10.31 1.21 -2.24
N MET A 130 -9.13 1.35 -1.62
CA MET A 130 -8.02 2.09 -2.21
C MET A 130 -7.47 1.40 -3.46
N ILE A 131 -7.27 0.08 -3.43
CA ILE A 131 -6.71 -0.68 -4.56
C ILE A 131 -7.64 -0.63 -5.78
N GLU A 132 -8.95 -0.72 -5.60
CA GLU A 132 -9.92 -0.58 -6.70
C GLU A 132 -9.84 0.81 -7.35
N MET A 133 -9.65 1.87 -6.57
CA MET A 133 -9.40 3.20 -7.11
C MET A 133 -8.07 3.29 -7.89
N MET A 134 -7.09 2.43 -7.61
CA MET A 134 -5.82 2.36 -8.32
C MET A 134 -5.90 1.54 -9.62
N GLY A 135 -7.01 0.86 -9.89
CA GLY A 135 -7.20 0.00 -11.07
C GLY A 135 -7.42 -1.47 -10.74
N GLY A 136 -7.56 -1.83 -9.46
CA GLY A 136 -7.93 -3.17 -8.99
C GLY A 136 -6.77 -4.09 -8.66
N PHE A 137 -7.13 -5.22 -8.04
CA PHE A 137 -6.18 -6.29 -7.72
C PHE A 137 -5.67 -6.99 -8.98
N SER A 138 -4.49 -7.63 -8.85
CA SER A 138 -3.84 -8.39 -9.93
C SER A 138 -3.55 -7.55 -11.18
N GLN A 139 -3.58 -6.22 -11.07
CA GLN A 139 -3.24 -5.30 -12.14
C GLN A 139 -1.83 -4.71 -11.91
N GLN A 140 -0.96 -4.83 -12.92
CA GLN A 140 0.36 -4.23 -12.87
C GLN A 140 0.28 -2.70 -12.74
N SER A 141 -0.68 -2.07 -13.38
CA SER A 141 -0.89 -0.61 -13.30
C SER A 141 -1.16 -0.15 -11.87
N SER A 142 -1.97 -0.88 -11.10
CA SER A 142 -2.23 -0.56 -9.70
C SER A 142 -0.96 -0.59 -8.85
N ALA A 143 -0.14 -1.63 -9.03
CA ALA A 143 1.14 -1.72 -8.35
C ALA A 143 2.08 -0.56 -8.72
N LEU A 144 2.19 -0.21 -10.00
CA LEU A 144 3.05 0.90 -10.45
C LEU A 144 2.62 2.24 -9.86
N ARG A 145 1.31 2.50 -9.80
CA ARG A 145 0.74 3.73 -9.21
C ARG A 145 1.01 3.86 -7.71
N LEU A 146 1.10 2.74 -6.99
CA LEU A 146 1.36 2.70 -5.54
C LEU A 146 2.83 2.73 -5.19
N LYS A 147 3.69 2.14 -6.02
CA LYS A 147 5.14 2.04 -5.77
C LYS A 147 5.82 3.40 -5.72
N SER A 148 6.73 3.58 -4.77
CA SER A 148 7.71 4.65 -4.78
C SER A 148 8.63 4.58 -6.01
N GLY A 149 9.39 5.63 -6.29
CA GLY A 149 10.22 5.77 -7.49
C GLY A 149 11.11 4.58 -7.86
N ASN A 150 12.43 4.75 -7.71
CA ASN A 150 13.44 3.84 -8.29
C ASN A 150 14.05 2.83 -7.30
N GLU A 151 13.50 2.67 -6.13
CA GLU A 151 14.03 1.72 -5.13
C GLU A 151 13.73 0.26 -5.46
N TRP A 152 12.79 0.01 -6.36
CA TRP A 152 12.34 -1.32 -6.75
C TRP A 152 13.27 -1.99 -7.75
N ALA A 153 13.61 -3.26 -7.52
CA ALA A 153 14.47 -4.02 -8.45
C ALA A 153 13.74 -4.42 -9.73
N ASN A 154 12.41 -4.51 -9.70
CA ASN A 154 11.57 -4.98 -10.79
C ASN A 154 10.80 -3.86 -11.53
N GLY A 155 11.36 -2.66 -11.55
CA GLY A 155 10.82 -1.53 -12.31
C GLY A 155 10.66 -0.26 -11.49
N ILE A 156 10.43 0.84 -12.16
CA ILE A 156 10.25 2.15 -11.54
C ILE A 156 8.77 2.32 -11.20
N GLY A 157 8.47 2.71 -9.97
CA GLY A 157 7.11 3.08 -9.56
C GLY A 157 6.71 4.45 -10.09
N GLU A 158 5.44 4.62 -10.38
CA GLU A 158 4.87 5.90 -10.82
C GLU A 158 4.58 6.84 -9.64
N ASN A 159 4.26 6.25 -8.49
CA ASN A 159 3.85 6.98 -7.28
C ASN A 159 2.75 8.01 -7.55
N ALA A 160 1.79 7.65 -8.37
CA ALA A 160 0.84 8.58 -8.97
C ALA A 160 0.01 9.36 -7.95
N CYS A 161 -0.33 8.73 -6.82
CA CYS A 161 -1.08 9.34 -5.72
C CYS A 161 -0.22 9.74 -4.51
N GLY A 162 1.09 9.58 -4.58
CA GLY A 162 1.98 9.89 -3.46
C GLY A 162 1.90 8.88 -2.31
N PHE A 163 1.35 7.69 -2.53
CA PHE A 163 1.31 6.62 -1.52
C PHE A 163 2.71 6.13 -1.16
N SER A 164 3.63 6.11 -2.10
CA SER A 164 5.05 5.80 -1.90
C SER A 164 5.32 4.47 -1.21
N ALA A 165 4.71 3.38 -1.67
CA ALA A 165 5.02 2.05 -1.17
C ALA A 165 6.52 1.76 -1.35
N LYS A 166 7.21 1.44 -0.25
CA LYS A 166 8.63 1.10 -0.25
C LYS A 166 8.83 -0.40 -0.29
N PRO A 167 9.76 -0.92 -1.12
CA PRO A 167 10.01 -2.35 -1.22
C PRO A 167 10.83 -2.86 -0.02
N ALA A 168 10.22 -2.81 1.16
CA ALA A 168 10.83 -3.17 2.42
C ALA A 168 11.05 -4.68 2.57
N GLY A 169 10.32 -5.51 1.81
CA GLY A 169 10.32 -6.95 2.01
C GLY A 169 9.58 -7.38 3.27
N VAL A 170 9.97 -8.51 3.83
CA VAL A 170 9.44 -9.08 5.06
C VAL A 170 10.58 -9.52 5.97
N TYR A 171 10.43 -9.35 7.26
CA TYR A 171 11.37 -9.89 8.25
C TYR A 171 10.96 -11.32 8.62
N VAL A 172 11.86 -12.27 8.48
CA VAL A 172 11.60 -13.69 8.77
C VAL A 172 11.95 -14.01 10.23
N ASN A 173 13.22 -13.90 10.59
CA ASN A 173 13.72 -14.13 11.94
C ASN A 173 15.16 -13.56 12.07
N GLU A 174 15.77 -13.67 13.25
CA GLU A 174 17.13 -13.13 13.49
C GLU A 174 18.23 -13.81 12.67
N GLU A 175 18.06 -15.10 12.29
CA GLU A 175 19.05 -15.83 11.52
C GLU A 175 18.96 -15.54 10.03
N GLU A 176 17.73 -15.43 9.50
CA GLU A 176 17.47 -15.21 8.08
C GLU A 176 17.38 -13.71 7.72
N GLY A 177 17.06 -12.86 8.69
CA GLY A 177 16.92 -11.42 8.47
C GLY A 177 15.72 -11.05 7.61
N VAL A 178 15.91 -10.10 6.70
CA VAL A 178 14.86 -9.59 5.82
C VAL A 178 14.97 -10.18 4.42
N HIS A 179 13.87 -10.71 3.93
CA HIS A 179 13.75 -11.27 2.58
C HIS A 179 12.97 -10.34 1.66
N PHE A 180 13.19 -10.49 0.35
CA PHE A 180 12.48 -9.77 -0.72
C PHE A 180 12.63 -8.24 -0.68
N VAL A 181 13.65 -7.72 0.03
CA VAL A 181 13.99 -6.28 -0.04
C VAL A 181 14.24 -5.89 -1.49
N ARG A 182 13.70 -4.72 -1.89
CA ARG A 182 13.66 -4.17 -3.25
C ARG A 182 12.71 -4.89 -4.22
N TYR A 183 12.03 -5.96 -3.80
CA TYR A 183 11.07 -6.68 -4.65
C TYR A 183 9.65 -6.50 -4.16
N ASP A 184 9.41 -6.62 -2.84
CA ASP A 184 8.09 -6.65 -2.24
C ASP A 184 7.90 -5.50 -1.24
N ALA A 185 6.71 -4.90 -1.25
CA ALA A 185 6.18 -4.17 -0.09
C ALA A 185 5.04 -4.99 0.50
N VAL A 186 5.11 -5.27 1.80
CA VAL A 186 4.11 -6.08 2.49
C VAL A 186 3.61 -5.33 3.71
N PHE A 187 2.29 -5.26 3.83
CA PHE A 187 1.61 -4.48 4.85
C PHE A 187 0.61 -5.31 5.63
N TRP A 188 0.54 -5.05 6.93
CA TRP A 188 -0.50 -5.57 7.79
C TRP A 188 -1.88 -5.04 7.42
N THR A 189 -2.90 -5.88 7.62
CA THR A 189 -4.29 -5.44 7.75
C THR A 189 -4.82 -5.79 9.14
N SER A 190 -5.88 -5.12 9.59
CA SER A 190 -6.56 -5.44 10.84
C SER A 190 -7.63 -6.54 10.68
N THR A 191 -7.78 -7.13 9.50
CA THR A 191 -8.78 -8.16 9.23
C THR A 191 -8.21 -9.56 9.42
N LYS A 192 -8.84 -10.33 10.33
CA LYS A 192 -8.49 -11.75 10.55
C LYS A 192 -8.94 -12.61 9.37
N GLU A 193 -8.09 -13.55 8.96
CA GLU A 193 -8.45 -14.60 8.03
C GLU A 193 -9.07 -15.78 8.78
N TYR A 194 -8.36 -16.25 9.81
CA TYR A 194 -8.78 -17.30 10.74
C TYR A 194 -8.49 -16.86 12.17
N SER A 195 -8.67 -17.76 13.13
CA SER A 195 -8.57 -17.44 14.57
C SER A 195 -7.24 -16.80 15.02
N GLN A 196 -6.16 -16.97 14.28
CA GLN A 196 -4.82 -16.47 14.63
C GLN A 196 -4.06 -15.81 13.50
N ASP A 197 -4.60 -15.75 12.27
CA ASP A 197 -3.92 -15.19 11.12
C ASP A 197 -4.65 -13.94 10.61
N TYR A 198 -3.88 -13.01 10.06
CA TYR A 198 -4.38 -11.78 9.46
C TYR A 198 -4.08 -11.76 7.97
N TYR A 199 -4.99 -11.20 7.20
CA TYR A 199 -4.71 -10.85 5.82
C TYR A 199 -3.61 -9.79 5.75
N THR A 200 -2.83 -9.86 4.70
CA THR A 200 -1.79 -8.89 4.37
C THR A 200 -1.91 -8.43 2.93
N ILE A 201 -1.42 -7.25 2.63
CA ILE A 201 -1.35 -6.73 1.27
C ILE A 201 0.09 -6.80 0.80
N LYS A 202 0.29 -7.48 -0.31
CA LYS A 202 1.59 -7.52 -1.01
C LYS A 202 1.51 -6.73 -2.31
N ILE A 203 2.47 -5.82 -2.49
CA ILE A 203 2.71 -5.08 -3.73
C ILE A 203 4.03 -5.57 -4.31
N GLU A 204 3.98 -6.16 -5.50
CA GLU A 204 5.13 -6.67 -6.27
C GLU A 204 4.98 -6.27 -7.74
N LYS A 205 4.66 -7.21 -8.62
CA LYS A 205 4.29 -6.96 -10.02
C LYS A 205 2.87 -6.44 -10.13
N ASP A 206 2.05 -6.90 -9.24
CA ASP A 206 0.65 -6.54 -9.05
C ASP A 206 0.37 -6.35 -7.56
N VAL A 207 -0.89 -6.13 -7.21
CA VAL A 207 -1.33 -6.05 -5.81
C VAL A 207 -2.14 -7.30 -5.50
N THR A 208 -1.74 -8.02 -4.46
CA THR A 208 -2.39 -9.26 -4.04
C THR A 208 -2.66 -9.27 -2.54
N VAL A 209 -3.70 -10.02 -2.15
CA VAL A 209 -3.93 -10.40 -0.77
C VAL A 209 -3.10 -11.66 -0.49
N PHE A 210 -2.38 -11.64 0.60
CA PHE A 210 -1.54 -12.74 1.03
C PHE A 210 -1.75 -13.01 2.52
N ASN A 211 -1.29 -14.13 3.00
CA ASN A 211 -1.25 -14.47 4.42
C ASN A 211 0.13 -15.03 4.78
N HIS A 212 0.50 -14.77 6.01
CA HIS A 212 1.63 -15.41 6.66
C HIS A 212 3.04 -14.87 6.39
N PHE A 213 3.36 -13.76 7.08
CA PHE A 213 4.74 -13.42 7.43
C PHE A 213 4.83 -13.00 8.89
N PRO A 214 5.91 -13.31 9.61
CA PRO A 214 5.98 -13.03 11.05
C PRO A 214 6.09 -11.54 11.39
N LYS A 215 6.77 -10.75 10.55
CA LYS A 215 6.91 -9.30 10.75
C LYS A 215 6.88 -8.57 9.42
N MET A 216 6.07 -7.52 9.37
CA MET A 216 5.86 -6.69 8.17
C MET A 216 5.75 -5.23 8.54
N THR A 217 5.77 -4.38 7.53
CA THR A 217 5.57 -2.95 7.72
C THR A 217 4.11 -2.60 7.99
N ILE A 218 3.87 -1.45 8.61
CA ILE A 218 2.54 -0.89 8.83
C ILE A 218 2.40 0.42 8.07
N ARG A 219 1.23 0.60 7.48
CA ARG A 219 0.79 1.83 6.86
C ARG A 219 -0.56 2.22 7.47
N CYS A 220 -0.60 3.27 8.27
CA CYS A 220 -1.85 3.66 8.94
C CYS A 220 -2.77 4.46 8.04
N LEU A 221 -4.06 4.31 8.30
CA LEU A 221 -5.17 5.04 7.70
C LEU A 221 -5.79 5.95 8.77
N LYS A 222 -6.24 7.14 8.37
CA LYS A 222 -6.89 8.08 9.27
C LYS A 222 -8.32 7.65 9.60
N ASP A 223 -8.72 7.79 10.91
CA ASP A 223 -10.06 7.48 11.41
C ASP A 223 -11.14 8.38 10.83
#